data_e9d03c013822ceaf25d11ceea4299e69
#
_entry.id   e9d03c013822ceaf25d11ceea4299e69
#
_cell.length_a   1.000
_cell.length_b   1.000
_cell.length_c   1.000
_cell.angle_alpha   90.00
_cell.angle_beta   90.00
_cell.angle_gamma   90.00
#
_symmetry.space_group_name_H-M   'P 1'
#
loop_
_entity.id
_entity.type
_entity.pdbx_description
1 polymer ?
#
loop_
_entity_poly.entity_id
_entity_poly.type
_entity_poly.pdbx_seq_one_letter_code
_entity_poly.pdbx_strand_id
1 'polypeptide(L)'
;SISKIINLAIALEHFGFDAVFHKAKMEPSGAAFNSMSRISDSEDIPFNPLVNSGAIAIVDLLLPMGLEAMLSSARNLCADNEITLNEDVFQSEWTNSARNHSLAYLLKSKGVITQDVEEVLKLYTQLCSLNVNADNLASLGLLLANGGVHPVTGRRFLEEEVVRTVVTIMLTCGMYDGSGEFAVRVGLPSKSGVGGGILSVVPGALGIGVYGPSLDEKGNSIAGQRILEYISRTEKLHIMDRFIRHPDSAAQA
;
A
#
# COMPACT_ATOMS: atom_id res chain seq x y z
N SER A 1 -6.57 -1.96 3.53
CA SER A 1 -5.91 -1.13 2.49
C SER A 1 -4.39 -1.23 2.48
N ILE A 2 -3.73 -1.66 3.55
CA ILE A 2 -2.26 -1.85 3.54
C ILE A 2 -1.88 -3.02 2.61
N SER A 3 -2.74 -4.03 2.49
CA SER A 3 -2.59 -5.13 1.53
C SER A 3 -2.42 -4.69 0.07
N LYS A 4 -2.88 -3.49 -0.29
CA LYS A 4 -2.65 -2.91 -1.62
C LYS A 4 -1.17 -2.79 -1.97
N ILE A 5 -0.30 -2.64 -0.96
CA ILE A 5 1.16 -2.63 -1.16
C ILE A 5 1.65 -4.01 -1.58
N ILE A 6 1.18 -5.07 -0.92
CA ILE A 6 1.49 -6.45 -1.30
C ILE A 6 0.97 -6.74 -2.71
N ASN A 7 -0.28 -6.37 -2.98
CA ASN A 7 -0.92 -6.59 -4.28
C ASN A 7 -0.16 -5.88 -5.41
N LEU A 8 0.22 -4.61 -5.21
CA LEU A 8 1.00 -3.84 -6.18
C LEU A 8 2.38 -4.46 -6.41
N ALA A 9 3.09 -4.81 -5.32
CA ALA A 9 4.41 -5.43 -5.40
C ALA A 9 4.37 -6.75 -6.19
N ILE A 10 3.43 -7.62 -5.87
CA ILE A 10 3.26 -8.91 -6.56
C ILE A 10 2.82 -8.72 -8.01
N ALA A 11 1.94 -7.76 -8.30
CA ALA A 11 1.53 -7.46 -9.66
C ALA A 11 2.72 -6.96 -10.52
N LEU A 12 3.53 -6.05 -9.99
CA LEU A 12 4.74 -5.56 -10.66
C LEU A 12 5.76 -6.68 -10.89
N GLU A 13 5.98 -7.53 -9.89
CA GLU A 13 6.94 -8.64 -9.95
C GLU A 13 6.56 -9.68 -11.01
N HIS A 14 5.27 -10.03 -11.10
CA HIS A 14 4.81 -11.12 -11.98
C HIS A 14 4.37 -10.67 -13.37
N PHE A 15 3.79 -9.47 -13.50
CA PHE A 15 3.21 -8.99 -14.77
C PHE A 15 3.99 -7.82 -15.36
N GLY A 16 4.89 -7.21 -14.61
CA GLY A 16 5.73 -6.11 -15.07
C GLY A 16 5.04 -4.75 -15.02
N PHE A 17 5.87 -3.72 -15.25
CA PHE A 17 5.51 -2.32 -15.14
C PHE A 17 4.38 -1.93 -16.11
N ASP A 18 4.51 -2.29 -17.38
CA ASP A 18 3.55 -1.89 -18.42
C ASP A 18 2.14 -2.46 -18.17
N ALA A 19 2.03 -3.73 -17.76
CA ALA A 19 0.75 -4.35 -17.48
C ALA A 19 0.05 -3.68 -16.29
N VAL A 20 0.79 -3.37 -15.23
CA VAL A 20 0.26 -2.73 -14.02
C VAL A 20 -0.18 -1.29 -14.32
N PHE A 21 0.64 -0.49 -14.99
CA PHE A 21 0.32 0.91 -15.25
C PHE A 21 -0.57 1.15 -16.47
N HIS A 22 -0.90 0.08 -17.20
CA HIS A 22 -2.04 0.09 -18.09
C HIS A 22 -3.39 0.00 -17.35
N LYS A 23 -3.40 -0.55 -16.12
CA LYS A 23 -4.59 -0.68 -15.26
C LYS A 23 -4.83 0.55 -14.36
N ALA A 24 -3.77 1.23 -13.93
CA ALA A 24 -3.84 2.40 -13.05
C ALA A 24 -2.66 3.33 -13.32
N LYS A 25 -2.87 4.65 -13.26
CA LYS A 25 -1.80 5.66 -13.36
C LYS A 25 -0.93 5.69 -12.09
N MET A 26 -0.06 6.69 -11.97
CA MET A 26 0.88 6.87 -10.84
C MET A 26 0.62 8.15 -10.05
N GLU A 27 -0.49 8.85 -10.33
CA GLU A 27 -0.71 10.21 -9.87
C GLU A 27 -1.49 10.28 -8.55
N PRO A 28 -1.14 11.20 -7.64
CA PRO A 28 -1.95 11.48 -6.47
C PRO A 28 -3.31 12.04 -6.90
N SER A 29 -4.39 11.52 -6.35
CA SER A 29 -5.74 11.91 -6.75
C SER A 29 -6.22 13.22 -6.11
N GLY A 30 -5.67 13.60 -4.95
CA GLY A 30 -6.17 14.71 -4.12
C GLY A 30 -7.63 14.54 -3.66
N ALA A 31 -8.23 13.37 -3.88
CA ALA A 31 -9.60 13.04 -3.50
C ALA A 31 -9.62 12.07 -2.32
N ALA A 32 -10.70 12.12 -1.52
CA ALA A 32 -10.93 11.16 -0.46
C ALA A 32 -10.86 9.72 -1.00
N PHE A 33 -10.33 8.78 -0.18
CA PHE A 33 -10.06 7.39 -0.58
C PHE A 33 -11.27 6.65 -1.14
N ASN A 34 -12.45 7.11 -0.78
CA ASN A 34 -13.73 6.54 -1.16
C ASN A 34 -14.49 7.40 -2.20
N SER A 35 -13.84 8.40 -2.81
CA SER A 35 -14.49 9.26 -3.82
C SER A 35 -14.79 8.46 -5.10
N MET A 36 -16.03 8.57 -5.58
CA MET A 36 -16.45 8.03 -6.88
C MET A 36 -16.25 9.04 -8.01
N SER A 37 -15.97 10.31 -7.69
CA SER A 37 -16.13 11.44 -8.60
C SER A 37 -15.03 11.61 -9.64
N ARG A 38 -14.03 10.72 -9.70
CA ARG A 38 -12.88 10.91 -10.60
C ARG A 38 -12.53 9.73 -11.52
N ILE A 39 -13.35 8.70 -11.58
CA ILE A 39 -13.41 7.85 -12.79
C ILE A 39 -14.47 8.53 -13.67
N SER A 40 -14.29 9.81 -13.93
CA SER A 40 -15.28 10.62 -14.64
C SER A 40 -14.94 10.76 -16.11
N ASP A 41 -15.81 11.33 -16.83
CA ASP A 41 -15.99 11.49 -18.27
C ASP A 41 -14.76 11.74 -19.16
N SER A 42 -13.57 11.99 -18.59
CA SER A 42 -12.36 12.30 -19.34
C SER A 42 -11.17 11.33 -19.12
N GLU A 43 -11.23 10.41 -18.14
CA GLU A 43 -10.13 9.49 -17.87
C GLU A 43 -10.61 8.06 -17.66
N ASP A 44 -10.13 7.13 -18.50
CA ASP A 44 -10.61 5.76 -18.54
C ASP A 44 -10.02 4.85 -17.46
N ILE A 45 -8.89 5.24 -16.82
CA ILE A 45 -8.19 4.42 -15.82
C ILE A 45 -7.99 5.16 -14.49
N PRO A 46 -7.91 4.42 -13.36
CA PRO A 46 -7.70 4.97 -12.02
C PRO A 46 -6.40 5.79 -11.88
N PHE A 47 -6.39 6.80 -10.99
CA PHE A 47 -5.24 7.69 -10.76
C PHE A 47 -3.98 6.97 -10.26
N ASN A 48 -4.13 5.99 -9.38
CA ASN A 48 -3.02 5.19 -8.85
C ASN A 48 -3.52 3.86 -8.27
N PRO A 49 -2.60 2.89 -8.03
CA PRO A 49 -2.96 1.57 -7.49
C PRO A 49 -3.44 1.57 -6.03
N LEU A 50 -3.35 2.69 -5.31
CA LEU A 50 -3.67 2.76 -3.88
C LEU A 50 -5.06 3.32 -3.59
N VAL A 51 -5.74 3.95 -4.57
CA VAL A 51 -7.18 4.23 -4.50
C VAL A 51 -7.97 2.93 -4.72
N ASN A 52 -9.22 2.87 -4.23
CA ASN A 52 -10.00 1.62 -4.32
C ASN A 52 -10.17 1.13 -5.76
N SER A 53 -10.53 2.02 -6.68
CA SER A 53 -10.67 1.68 -8.09
C SER A 53 -9.37 1.12 -8.69
N GLY A 54 -8.22 1.73 -8.38
CA GLY A 54 -6.92 1.24 -8.84
C GLY A 54 -6.55 -0.10 -8.24
N ALA A 55 -6.77 -0.28 -6.93
CA ALA A 55 -6.48 -1.56 -6.27
C ALA A 55 -7.37 -2.70 -6.81
N ILE A 56 -8.65 -2.44 -7.10
CA ILE A 56 -9.54 -3.41 -7.75
C ILE A 56 -9.03 -3.74 -9.16
N ALA A 57 -8.59 -2.74 -9.93
CA ALA A 57 -8.02 -2.95 -11.26
C ALA A 57 -6.72 -3.78 -11.24
N ILE A 58 -5.90 -3.63 -10.19
CA ILE A 58 -4.70 -4.47 -10.00
C ILE A 58 -5.09 -5.91 -9.64
N VAL A 59 -6.13 -6.11 -8.83
CA VAL A 59 -6.59 -7.47 -8.48
C VAL A 59 -7.12 -8.22 -9.71
N ASP A 60 -7.61 -7.53 -10.75
CA ASP A 60 -7.95 -8.16 -12.05
C ASP A 60 -6.74 -8.89 -12.67
N LEU A 61 -5.53 -8.36 -12.55
CA LEU A 61 -4.30 -9.05 -12.98
C LEU A 61 -3.96 -10.24 -12.06
N LEU A 62 -4.21 -10.11 -10.77
CA LEU A 62 -3.85 -11.11 -9.76
C LEU A 62 -4.85 -12.27 -9.67
N LEU A 63 -6.06 -12.12 -10.23
CA LEU A 63 -7.13 -13.12 -10.10
C LEU A 63 -6.70 -14.53 -10.51
N PRO A 64 -5.92 -14.76 -11.59
CA PRO A 64 -5.46 -16.08 -11.97
C PRO A 64 -4.52 -16.76 -10.95
N MET A 65 -3.88 -15.98 -10.07
CA MET A 65 -3.05 -16.54 -9.00
C MET A 65 -3.89 -17.16 -7.88
N GLY A 66 -5.06 -16.59 -7.61
CA GLY A 66 -5.98 -17.04 -6.57
C GLY A 66 -5.55 -16.66 -5.15
N LEU A 67 -6.46 -16.88 -4.18
CA LEU A 67 -6.28 -16.47 -2.79
C LEU A 67 -5.06 -17.12 -2.12
N GLU A 68 -4.88 -18.44 -2.30
CA GLU A 68 -3.79 -19.16 -1.61
C GLU A 68 -2.40 -18.70 -2.03
N ALA A 69 -2.18 -18.40 -3.30
CA ALA A 69 -0.91 -17.85 -3.76
C ALA A 69 -0.67 -16.44 -3.22
N MET A 70 -1.73 -15.63 -3.13
CA MET A 70 -1.64 -14.29 -2.55
C MET A 70 -1.40 -14.32 -1.04
N LEU A 71 -2.03 -15.26 -0.31
CA LEU A 71 -1.75 -15.50 1.11
C LEU A 71 -0.30 -15.95 1.34
N SER A 72 0.19 -16.88 0.51
CA SER A 72 1.60 -17.32 0.55
C SER A 72 2.54 -16.12 0.31
N SER A 73 2.21 -15.26 -0.64
CA SER A 73 2.99 -14.04 -0.90
C SER A 73 2.97 -13.09 0.30
N ALA A 74 1.81 -12.86 0.92
CA ALA A 74 1.70 -12.02 2.11
C ALA A 74 2.55 -12.58 3.27
N ARG A 75 2.47 -13.88 3.52
CA ARG A 75 3.28 -14.58 4.53
C ARG A 75 4.78 -14.42 4.30
N ASN A 76 5.22 -14.60 3.07
CA ASN A 76 6.61 -14.43 2.69
C ASN A 76 7.10 -12.97 2.86
N LEU A 77 6.33 -12.00 2.38
CA LEU A 77 6.72 -10.58 2.42
C LEU A 77 6.67 -9.99 3.83
N CYS A 78 5.76 -10.48 4.68
CA CYS A 78 5.64 -10.07 6.08
C CYS A 78 6.44 -10.96 7.05
N ALA A 79 7.14 -12.00 6.55
CA ALA A 79 7.89 -12.96 7.34
C ALA A 79 7.07 -13.65 8.44
N ASP A 80 5.80 -13.97 8.16
CA ASP A 80 4.90 -14.59 9.14
C ASP A 80 3.96 -15.60 8.44
N ASN A 81 4.13 -16.88 8.77
CA ASN A 81 3.31 -17.97 8.22
C ASN A 81 1.90 -18.05 8.81
N GLU A 82 1.63 -17.32 9.90
CA GLU A 82 0.35 -17.34 10.61
C GLU A 82 -0.68 -16.33 10.04
N ILE A 83 -0.30 -15.56 9.02
CA ILE A 83 -1.25 -14.65 8.34
C ILE A 83 -2.36 -15.47 7.71
N THR A 84 -3.59 -15.13 8.09
CA THR A 84 -4.81 -15.79 7.64
C THR A 84 -5.86 -14.78 7.18
N LEU A 85 -6.86 -15.26 6.46
CA LEU A 85 -8.07 -14.51 6.20
C LEU A 85 -8.89 -14.37 7.49
N ASN A 86 -9.35 -13.15 7.79
CA ASN A 86 -10.38 -12.92 8.80
C ASN A 86 -11.75 -13.03 8.15
N GLU A 87 -12.41 -14.14 8.37
CA GLU A 87 -13.68 -14.46 7.74
C GLU A 87 -14.80 -13.50 8.15
N ASP A 88 -14.85 -13.09 9.42
CA ASP A 88 -15.85 -12.15 9.92
C ASP A 88 -15.70 -10.76 9.28
N VAL A 89 -14.47 -10.28 9.14
CA VAL A 89 -14.18 -9.02 8.43
C VAL A 89 -14.53 -9.15 6.96
N PHE A 90 -14.18 -10.27 6.32
CA PHE A 90 -14.51 -10.51 4.92
C PHE A 90 -16.03 -10.46 4.69
N GLN A 91 -16.82 -11.17 5.50
CA GLN A 91 -18.28 -11.19 5.37
C GLN A 91 -18.89 -9.82 5.60
N SER A 92 -18.39 -9.07 6.59
CA SER A 92 -18.82 -7.69 6.86
C SER A 92 -18.55 -6.76 5.69
N GLU A 93 -17.31 -6.77 5.16
CA GLU A 93 -16.90 -5.93 4.03
C GLU A 93 -17.62 -6.33 2.75
N TRP A 94 -17.83 -7.63 2.51
CA TRP A 94 -18.56 -8.14 1.35
C TRP A 94 -20.01 -7.66 1.34
N THR A 95 -20.70 -7.78 2.49
CA THR A 95 -22.10 -7.34 2.63
C THR A 95 -22.26 -5.83 2.41
N ASN A 96 -21.25 -5.03 2.76
CA ASN A 96 -21.26 -3.58 2.64
C ASN A 96 -20.53 -3.04 1.39
N SER A 97 -20.27 -3.89 0.40
CA SER A 97 -19.41 -3.60 -0.74
C SER A 97 -20.06 -2.87 -1.92
N ALA A 98 -21.30 -2.38 -1.81
CA ALA A 98 -22.06 -1.77 -2.91
C ALA A 98 -21.27 -0.69 -3.68
N ARG A 99 -20.46 0.11 -2.97
CA ARG A 99 -19.61 1.12 -3.59
C ARG A 99 -18.49 0.52 -4.43
N ASN A 100 -17.83 -0.53 -3.94
CA ASN A 100 -16.78 -1.25 -4.67
C ASN A 100 -17.36 -1.96 -5.89
N HIS A 101 -18.57 -2.52 -5.80
CA HIS A 101 -19.29 -3.07 -6.95
C HIS A 101 -19.54 -2.00 -8.02
N SER A 102 -20.04 -0.81 -7.63
CA SER A 102 -20.27 0.29 -8.57
C SER A 102 -18.97 0.70 -9.29
N LEU A 103 -17.85 0.79 -8.56
CA LEU A 103 -16.53 1.08 -9.12
C LEU A 103 -16.07 -0.02 -10.09
N ALA A 104 -16.21 -1.30 -9.71
CA ALA A 104 -15.75 -2.42 -10.52
C ALA A 104 -16.56 -2.57 -11.81
N TYR A 105 -17.88 -2.42 -11.76
CA TYR A 105 -18.72 -2.44 -12.97
C TYR A 105 -18.45 -1.24 -13.89
N LEU A 106 -18.15 -0.06 -13.33
CA LEU A 106 -17.70 1.08 -14.14
C LEU A 106 -16.36 0.77 -14.82
N LEU A 107 -15.38 0.21 -14.11
CA LEU A 107 -14.10 -0.20 -14.70
C LEU A 107 -14.28 -1.31 -15.75
N LYS A 108 -15.23 -2.21 -15.55
CA LYS A 108 -15.59 -3.25 -16.53
C LYS A 108 -16.14 -2.62 -17.81
N SER A 109 -17.06 -1.64 -17.69
CA SER A 109 -17.63 -0.95 -18.85
C SER A 109 -16.60 -0.17 -19.68
N LYS A 110 -15.49 0.24 -19.04
CA LYS A 110 -14.36 0.91 -19.68
C LYS A 110 -13.27 -0.06 -20.18
N GLY A 111 -13.46 -1.37 -20.02
CA GLY A 111 -12.49 -2.39 -20.43
C GLY A 111 -11.25 -2.51 -19.55
N VAL A 112 -11.20 -1.79 -18.40
CA VAL A 112 -10.09 -1.88 -17.44
C VAL A 112 -10.10 -3.24 -16.72
N ILE A 113 -11.26 -3.67 -16.24
CA ILE A 113 -11.46 -5.03 -15.73
C ILE A 113 -11.81 -5.95 -16.89
N THR A 114 -11.05 -7.01 -17.08
CA THR A 114 -11.21 -7.99 -18.13
C THR A 114 -11.81 -9.31 -17.64
N GLN A 115 -11.55 -9.65 -16.39
CA GLN A 115 -12.05 -10.86 -15.72
C GLN A 115 -13.52 -10.70 -15.25
N ASP A 116 -14.03 -11.70 -14.54
CA ASP A 116 -15.34 -11.63 -13.90
C ASP A 116 -15.31 -10.64 -12.72
N VAL A 117 -16.27 -9.71 -12.67
CA VAL A 117 -16.31 -8.62 -11.68
C VAL A 117 -16.49 -9.14 -10.26
N GLU A 118 -17.36 -10.15 -10.09
CA GLU A 118 -17.66 -10.70 -8.76
C GLU A 118 -16.44 -11.45 -8.20
N GLU A 119 -15.74 -12.22 -9.03
CA GLU A 119 -14.53 -12.93 -8.62
C GLU A 119 -13.39 -11.95 -8.31
N VAL A 120 -13.20 -10.88 -9.10
CA VAL A 120 -12.22 -9.82 -8.81
C VAL A 120 -12.53 -9.14 -7.48
N LEU A 121 -13.78 -8.77 -7.24
CA LEU A 121 -14.19 -8.11 -5.99
C LEU A 121 -14.09 -9.03 -4.79
N LYS A 122 -14.42 -10.31 -4.96
CA LYS A 122 -14.28 -11.31 -3.91
C LYS A 122 -12.82 -11.43 -3.47
N LEU A 123 -11.90 -11.63 -4.42
CA LEU A 123 -10.47 -11.69 -4.12
C LEU A 123 -9.97 -10.36 -3.49
N TYR A 124 -10.37 -9.21 -4.05
CA TYR A 124 -10.03 -7.90 -3.49
C TYR A 124 -10.47 -7.76 -2.03
N THR A 125 -11.70 -8.14 -1.72
CA THR A 125 -12.26 -8.06 -0.36
C THR A 125 -11.54 -9.02 0.60
N GLN A 126 -11.24 -10.25 0.15
CA GLN A 126 -10.43 -11.21 0.90
C GLN A 126 -9.04 -10.65 1.23
N LEU A 127 -8.35 -10.06 0.25
CA LEU A 127 -7.04 -9.46 0.45
C LEU A 127 -7.07 -8.21 1.36
N CYS A 128 -8.21 -7.52 1.45
CA CYS A 128 -8.42 -6.44 2.42
C CYS A 128 -8.70 -6.94 3.84
N SER A 129 -9.00 -8.23 4.02
CA SER A 129 -9.46 -8.85 5.27
C SER A 129 -8.41 -9.77 5.89
N LEU A 130 -7.12 -9.55 5.64
CA LEU A 130 -6.05 -10.34 6.24
C LEU A 130 -5.78 -9.93 7.68
N ASN A 131 -5.61 -10.92 8.56
CA ASN A 131 -5.14 -10.71 9.93
C ASN A 131 -3.64 -10.39 9.91
N VAL A 132 -3.30 -9.17 10.31
CA VAL A 132 -1.91 -8.70 10.44
C VAL A 132 -1.77 -7.86 11.70
N ASN A 133 -0.56 -7.77 12.23
CA ASN A 133 -0.19 -6.96 13.38
C ASN A 133 0.90 -5.93 13.02
N ALA A 134 1.34 -5.14 13.99
CA ALA A 134 2.37 -4.12 13.77
C ALA A 134 3.72 -4.72 13.35
N ASP A 135 4.07 -5.90 13.86
CA ASP A 135 5.33 -6.59 13.51
C ASP A 135 5.31 -7.06 12.05
N ASN A 136 4.16 -7.54 11.56
CA ASN A 136 4.00 -7.89 10.14
C ASN A 136 4.19 -6.66 9.24
N LEU A 137 3.64 -5.50 9.64
CA LEU A 137 3.83 -4.25 8.91
C LEU A 137 5.29 -3.80 8.94
N ALA A 138 5.95 -3.90 10.10
CA ALA A 138 7.36 -3.56 10.24
C ALA A 138 8.24 -4.48 9.37
N SER A 139 7.95 -5.79 9.33
CA SER A 139 8.66 -6.79 8.54
C SER A 139 8.53 -6.51 7.03
N LEU A 140 7.31 -6.22 6.55
CA LEU A 140 7.08 -5.79 5.17
C LEU A 140 7.84 -4.50 4.86
N GLY A 141 7.80 -3.52 5.78
CA GLY A 141 8.54 -2.27 5.67
C GLY A 141 10.05 -2.49 5.59
N LEU A 142 10.58 -3.40 6.41
CA LEU A 142 12.00 -3.75 6.42
C LEU A 142 12.44 -4.44 5.11
N LEU A 143 11.61 -5.35 4.57
CA LEU A 143 11.86 -5.96 3.27
C LEU A 143 11.95 -4.89 2.16
N LEU A 144 11.01 -3.95 2.14
CA LEU A 144 11.03 -2.83 1.20
C LEU A 144 12.23 -1.90 1.43
N ALA A 145 12.57 -1.59 2.69
CA ALA A 145 13.74 -0.79 3.04
C ALA A 145 15.05 -1.44 2.58
N ASN A 146 15.10 -2.77 2.55
CA ASN A 146 16.25 -3.58 2.14
C ASN A 146 16.22 -3.99 0.65
N GLY A 147 15.53 -3.24 -0.20
CA GLY A 147 15.52 -3.45 -1.65
C GLY A 147 14.91 -4.79 -2.10
N GLY A 148 13.95 -5.33 -1.35
CA GLY A 148 13.24 -6.57 -1.67
C GLY A 148 13.97 -7.85 -1.23
N VAL A 149 15.06 -7.72 -0.46
CA VAL A 149 15.82 -8.84 0.09
C VAL A 149 15.49 -9.03 1.57
N HIS A 150 15.13 -10.24 1.96
CA HIS A 150 14.88 -10.57 3.36
C HIS A 150 16.16 -10.44 4.18
N PRO A 151 16.21 -9.62 5.25
CA PRO A 151 17.47 -9.24 5.89
C PRO A 151 18.17 -10.40 6.61
N VAL A 152 17.41 -11.41 7.10
CA VAL A 152 17.96 -12.55 7.83
C VAL A 152 18.38 -13.69 6.89
N THR A 153 17.52 -14.01 5.90
CA THR A 153 17.76 -15.16 5.02
C THR A 153 18.58 -14.83 3.78
N GLY A 154 18.74 -13.55 3.44
CA GLY A 154 19.35 -13.09 2.18
C GLY A 154 18.54 -13.42 0.93
N ARG A 155 17.34 -13.99 1.07
CA ARG A 155 16.50 -14.35 -0.08
C ARG A 155 15.86 -13.08 -0.66
N ARG A 156 15.99 -12.89 -1.99
CA ARG A 156 15.26 -11.87 -2.73
C ARG A 156 13.82 -12.31 -2.98
N PHE A 157 12.86 -11.45 -2.67
CA PHE A 157 11.44 -11.65 -2.94
C PHE A 157 10.89 -10.67 -3.97
N LEU A 158 11.52 -9.49 -4.10
CA LEU A 158 11.11 -8.44 -5.03
C LEU A 158 12.36 -7.84 -5.70
N GLU A 159 12.25 -7.54 -6.97
CA GLU A 159 13.31 -6.83 -7.69
C GLU A 159 13.41 -5.36 -7.22
N GLU A 160 14.61 -4.78 -7.29
CA GLU A 160 14.88 -3.41 -6.82
C GLU A 160 14.00 -2.36 -7.50
N GLU A 161 13.71 -2.54 -8.79
CA GLU A 161 12.84 -1.64 -9.54
C GLU A 161 11.40 -1.69 -9.03
N VAL A 162 10.90 -2.86 -8.70
CA VAL A 162 9.59 -3.06 -8.07
C VAL A 162 9.53 -2.33 -6.73
N VAL A 163 10.51 -2.55 -5.87
CA VAL A 163 10.59 -1.87 -4.57
C VAL A 163 10.63 -0.37 -4.71
N ARG A 164 11.49 0.16 -5.59
CA ARG A 164 11.59 1.61 -5.85
C ARG A 164 10.24 2.18 -6.28
N THR A 165 9.55 1.51 -7.18
CA THR A 165 8.23 1.92 -7.67
C THR A 165 7.19 1.93 -6.55
N VAL A 166 7.08 0.83 -5.79
CA VAL A 166 6.14 0.69 -4.68
C VAL A 166 6.38 1.77 -3.62
N VAL A 167 7.62 1.95 -3.19
CA VAL A 167 7.98 2.93 -2.14
C VAL A 167 7.75 4.36 -2.61
N THR A 168 7.99 4.67 -3.89
CA THR A 168 7.69 5.99 -4.45
C THR A 168 6.18 6.26 -4.46
N ILE A 169 5.35 5.30 -4.87
CA ILE A 169 3.89 5.43 -4.85
C ILE A 169 3.37 5.52 -3.41
N MET A 170 3.99 4.82 -2.44
CA MET A 170 3.66 5.00 -1.02
C MET A 170 3.89 6.43 -0.54
N LEU A 171 4.99 7.07 -0.96
CA LEU A 171 5.29 8.45 -0.58
C LEU A 171 4.25 9.44 -1.11
N THR A 172 3.81 9.28 -2.36
CA THR A 172 2.93 10.23 -3.04
C THR A 172 1.44 9.97 -2.82
N CYS A 173 1.03 8.72 -2.57
CA CYS A 173 -0.36 8.30 -2.59
C CYS A 173 -0.80 7.47 -1.36
N GLY A 174 0.12 7.13 -0.44
CA GLY A 174 -0.13 6.10 0.57
C GLY A 174 -1.00 6.51 1.75
N MET A 175 -1.13 7.80 2.02
CA MET A 175 -1.86 8.37 3.17
C MET A 175 -3.17 9.04 2.75
N TYR A 176 -3.86 8.46 1.75
CA TYR A 176 -5.09 8.99 1.18
C TYR A 176 -4.90 10.43 0.68
N ASP A 177 -5.90 11.30 0.89
CA ASP A 177 -5.83 12.73 0.58
C ASP A 177 -4.92 13.54 1.54
N GLY A 178 -4.34 12.88 2.56
CA GLY A 178 -3.32 13.43 3.46
C GLY A 178 -1.88 13.18 3.04
N SER A 179 -1.63 12.52 1.89
CA SER A 179 -0.28 12.08 1.49
C SER A 179 0.73 13.24 1.38
N GLY A 180 0.32 14.36 0.82
CA GLY A 180 1.20 15.54 0.68
C GLY A 180 1.58 16.14 2.03
N GLU A 181 0.61 16.34 2.93
CA GLU A 181 0.87 16.83 4.29
C GLU A 181 1.77 15.88 5.07
N PHE A 182 1.51 14.58 4.98
CA PHE A 182 2.30 13.57 5.65
C PHE A 182 3.74 13.51 5.11
N ALA A 183 3.93 13.63 3.80
CA ALA A 183 5.25 13.69 3.18
C ALA A 183 6.07 14.90 3.67
N VAL A 184 5.42 16.05 3.93
CA VAL A 184 6.09 17.26 4.46
C VAL A 184 6.41 17.12 5.95
N ARG A 185 5.48 16.58 6.76
CA ARG A 185 5.63 16.52 8.22
C ARG A 185 6.47 15.34 8.69
N VAL A 186 6.30 14.19 8.07
CA VAL A 186 6.91 12.91 8.47
C VAL A 186 8.00 12.49 7.50
N GLY A 187 7.77 12.67 6.19
CA GLY A 187 8.74 12.41 5.14
C GLY A 187 9.14 10.95 4.98
N LEU A 188 8.26 10.02 5.36
CA LEU A 188 8.47 8.59 5.20
C LEU A 188 7.47 8.03 4.17
N PRO A 189 7.90 7.27 3.18
CA PRO A 189 6.99 6.48 2.37
C PRO A 189 6.11 5.60 3.25
N SER A 190 4.79 5.80 3.20
CA SER A 190 3.88 5.15 4.15
C SER A 190 2.58 4.71 3.50
N LYS A 191 1.92 3.71 4.09
CA LYS A 191 0.58 3.28 3.70
C LYS A 191 -0.32 3.11 4.90
N SER A 192 -1.42 3.83 4.88
CA SER A 192 -2.46 3.79 5.91
C SER A 192 -3.58 2.80 5.56
N GLY A 193 -4.19 2.24 6.58
CA GLY A 193 -5.41 1.44 6.49
C GLY A 193 -6.45 1.88 7.50
N VAL A 194 -7.72 1.89 7.10
CA VAL A 194 -8.85 2.26 7.99
C VAL A 194 -9.04 1.31 9.18
N GLY A 195 -8.35 0.17 9.20
CA GLY A 195 -8.23 -0.66 10.40
C GLY A 195 -7.36 -0.07 11.49
N GLY A 196 -6.70 1.08 11.26
CA GLY A 196 -5.85 1.79 12.24
C GLY A 196 -4.36 1.52 12.11
N GLY A 197 -3.92 0.70 11.16
CA GLY A 197 -2.52 0.43 10.89
C GLY A 197 -1.89 1.47 9.96
N ILE A 198 -0.59 1.73 10.13
CA ILE A 198 0.26 2.43 9.16
C ILE A 198 1.57 1.64 9.01
N LEU A 199 1.89 1.31 7.78
CA LEU A 199 3.18 0.80 7.34
C LEU A 199 4.04 1.98 6.88
N SER A 200 5.27 2.10 7.38
CA SER A 200 6.24 3.10 6.91
C SER A 200 7.59 2.47 6.58
N VAL A 201 8.28 3.06 5.63
CA VAL A 201 9.59 2.62 5.15
C VAL A 201 10.62 3.73 5.33
N VAL A 202 11.75 3.39 5.95
CA VAL A 202 12.96 4.22 5.94
C VAL A 202 13.94 3.55 4.97
N PRO A 203 14.03 4.02 3.70
CA PRO A 203 14.81 3.34 2.68
C PRO A 203 16.26 3.11 3.09
N GLY A 204 16.74 1.88 2.96
CA GLY A 204 18.09 1.46 3.33
C GLY A 204 18.35 1.39 4.84
N ALA A 205 17.30 1.42 5.69
CA ALA A 205 17.47 1.41 7.14
C ALA A 205 16.48 0.48 7.85
N LEU A 206 15.19 0.80 7.88
CA LEU A 206 14.22 0.01 8.67
C LEU A 206 12.79 0.13 8.15
N GLY A 207 11.93 -0.79 8.56
CA GLY A 207 10.48 -0.72 8.45
C GLY A 207 9.84 -0.36 9.79
N ILE A 208 8.74 0.38 9.75
CA ILE A 208 7.98 0.77 10.94
C ILE A 208 6.53 0.36 10.74
N GLY A 209 6.00 -0.43 11.66
CA GLY A 209 4.58 -0.75 11.76
C GLY A 209 3.98 -0.10 13.00
N VAL A 210 2.90 0.66 12.84
CA VAL A 210 2.16 1.23 13.96
C VAL A 210 0.69 0.89 13.88
N TYR A 211 0.03 0.81 15.04
CA TYR A 211 -1.40 0.58 15.14
C TYR A 211 -2.03 1.52 16.15
N GLY A 212 -3.14 2.14 15.76
CA GLY A 212 -3.98 2.96 16.63
C GLY A 212 -5.38 3.08 16.02
N PRO A 213 -6.44 2.61 16.71
CA PRO A 213 -7.76 2.41 16.11
C PRO A 213 -8.54 3.71 15.83
N SER A 214 -8.20 4.82 16.51
CA SER A 214 -8.87 6.11 16.27
C SER A 214 -8.35 6.77 15.00
N LEU A 215 -9.27 7.13 14.10
CA LEU A 215 -8.97 7.72 12.81
C LEU A 215 -9.30 9.21 12.77
N ASP A 216 -8.54 9.96 11.95
CA ASP A 216 -8.90 11.32 11.56
C ASP A 216 -9.98 11.34 10.46
N GLU A 217 -10.38 12.53 10.03
CA GLU A 217 -11.39 12.73 8.98
C GLU A 217 -10.98 12.13 7.62
N LYS A 218 -9.67 11.96 7.39
CA LYS A 218 -9.11 11.35 6.18
C LYS A 218 -8.98 9.83 6.25
N GLY A 219 -9.29 9.22 7.40
CA GLY A 219 -9.20 7.77 7.62
C GLY A 219 -7.83 7.27 8.06
N ASN A 220 -6.94 8.15 8.48
CA ASN A 220 -5.61 7.79 8.98
C ASN A 220 -5.59 7.71 10.51
N SER A 221 -4.83 6.76 11.07
CA SER A 221 -4.63 6.63 12.51
C SER A 221 -4.05 7.91 13.13
N ILE A 222 -4.78 8.53 14.04
CA ILE A 222 -4.33 9.75 14.74
C ILE A 222 -3.06 9.45 15.58
N ALA A 223 -3.09 8.39 16.37
CA ALA A 223 -1.93 7.99 17.18
C ALA A 223 -0.76 7.56 16.30
N GLY A 224 -1.03 6.78 15.24
CA GLY A 224 0.00 6.33 14.32
C GLY A 224 0.73 7.48 13.64
N GLN A 225 0.02 8.49 13.15
CA GLN A 225 0.65 9.67 12.54
C GLN A 225 1.52 10.43 13.52
N ARG A 226 1.06 10.63 14.77
CA ARG A 226 1.83 11.34 15.80
C ARG A 226 3.09 10.59 16.21
N ILE A 227 3.02 9.27 16.35
CA ILE A 227 4.17 8.41 16.64
C ILE A 227 5.20 8.52 15.51
N LEU A 228 4.78 8.41 14.27
CA LEU A 228 5.66 8.48 13.10
C LEU A 228 6.28 9.88 12.94
N GLU A 229 5.52 10.96 13.18
CA GLU A 229 6.06 12.33 13.18
C GLU A 229 7.12 12.51 14.28
N TYR A 230 6.85 12.02 15.48
CA TYR A 230 7.80 12.10 16.60
C TYR A 230 9.09 11.32 16.28
N ILE A 231 8.98 10.06 15.85
CA ILE A 231 10.15 9.22 15.52
C ILE A 231 10.94 9.84 14.36
N SER A 232 10.26 10.25 13.29
CA SER A 232 10.92 10.84 12.12
C SER A 232 11.74 12.08 12.52
N ARG A 233 11.20 12.95 13.33
CA ARG A 233 11.88 14.18 13.78
C ARG A 233 13.04 13.89 14.76
N THR A 234 12.82 13.00 15.74
CA THR A 234 13.80 12.69 16.78
C THR A 234 15.00 11.95 16.20
N GLU A 235 14.75 10.96 15.34
CA GLU A 235 15.78 10.11 14.74
C GLU A 235 16.28 10.64 13.37
N LYS A 236 15.81 11.82 12.94
CA LYS A 236 16.17 12.42 11.63
C LYS A 236 15.98 11.46 10.47
N LEU A 237 14.77 10.84 10.39
CA LEU A 237 14.47 9.81 9.40
C LEU A 237 13.77 10.37 8.16
N HIS A 238 13.41 11.66 8.15
CA HIS A 238 12.79 12.28 6.98
C HIS A 238 13.68 12.07 5.74
N ILE A 239 13.12 11.64 4.61
CA ILE A 239 13.91 11.33 3.42
C ILE A 239 14.82 12.48 3.00
N MET A 240 14.43 13.72 3.25
CA MET A 240 15.21 14.90 2.93
C MET A 240 16.35 15.17 3.92
N ASP A 241 16.32 14.62 5.13
CA ASP A 241 17.39 14.81 6.10
C ASP A 241 18.74 14.27 5.61
N ARG A 242 18.72 13.24 4.76
CA ARG A 242 19.92 12.69 4.13
C ARG A 242 20.63 13.66 3.18
N PHE A 243 19.92 14.65 2.67
CA PHE A 243 20.43 15.65 1.72
C PHE A 243 20.76 16.98 2.39
N ILE A 244 20.31 17.20 3.65
CA ILE A 244 20.63 18.39 4.41
C ILE A 244 21.99 18.18 5.09
N ARG A 245 23.03 18.94 4.66
CA ARG A 245 24.34 18.90 5.28
C ARG A 245 24.22 19.50 6.69
N HIS A 246 24.47 18.70 7.71
CA HIS A 246 24.64 19.19 9.08
C HIS A 246 26.06 19.70 9.25
N PRO A 247 26.29 20.97 9.66
CA PRO A 247 27.63 21.54 9.85
C PRO A 247 28.52 20.72 10.80
N ASP A 248 27.92 20.03 11.76
CA ASP A 248 28.63 19.24 12.77
C ASP A 248 29.19 17.89 12.26
N SER A 249 28.78 17.42 11.09
CA SER A 249 29.31 16.17 10.50
C SER A 249 30.64 16.35 9.77
N ALA A 250 31.04 17.58 9.49
CA ALA A 250 32.33 17.91 8.85
C ALA A 250 33.51 17.96 9.84
N ALA A 251 33.25 17.91 11.15
CA ALA A 251 34.30 17.99 12.19
C ALA A 251 34.79 16.61 12.70
N GLN A 252 34.26 15.50 12.15
CA GLN A 252 34.61 14.14 12.58
C GLN A 252 35.19 13.26 11.44
N ALA A 253 35.62 13.84 10.33
CA ALA A 253 36.28 13.14 9.24
C ALA A 253 37.79 13.39 9.19
#